data_125f259f056c00ac1915fb71f7514bb0
#
_entry.id   125f259f056c00ac1915fb71f7514bb0
#
_cell.length_a   1.000
_cell.length_b   1.000
_cell.length_c   1.000
_cell.angle_alpha   90.00
_cell.angle_beta   90.00
_cell.angle_gamma   90.00
#
_symmetry.space_group_name_H-M   'P 1'
#
loop_
_entity.id
_entity.type
_entity.pdbx_description
1 polymer ?
#
loop_
_entity_poly.entity_id
_entity_poly.type
_entity_poly.pdbx_seq_one_letter_code
_entity_poly.pdbx_strand_id
1 'polypeptide(L)'
;MDLIWQKFTEWLKELLISGIMDNVNGLFDNVNSRVAGIAGQVGATPQGWNSGVYGMIRTLSDNVILPIAGVVLTFVMTLELIQLITEKNNMHDVDTWMFFKWIFKTACAVLIVTNTWNIVMGVFEAAQSVVNSASGIIISDTSLTFNEHIAGFEAALADMEVWSLLGLWLESVVVHLSMWALTICIFIICYGRMIEIYCVTSIAPIPMATMANREWGQMGQNYLRSLLALGFQGFLIIVCVAIYAVLIQNIVVESSVSAAIWTCMGYTVLLCFTLFKTSSLARSLFHAH
;
A
#
# COMPACT_ATOMS: atom_id res chain seq x y z
N MET A 1 40.12 -46.22 7.58
CA MET A 1 39.03 -45.41 8.15
C MET A 1 39.09 -43.96 7.71
N ASP A 2 40.28 -43.42 7.56
CA ASP A 2 40.46 -41.99 7.16
C ASP A 2 39.91 -41.62 5.78
N LEU A 3 39.98 -42.52 4.80
CA LEU A 3 39.48 -42.29 3.44
C LEU A 3 37.93 -42.20 3.38
N ILE A 4 37.25 -42.99 4.21
CA ILE A 4 35.76 -42.97 4.32
C ILE A 4 35.32 -41.72 5.04
N TRP A 5 36.07 -41.33 6.07
CA TRP A 5 35.79 -40.11 6.85
C TRP A 5 36.02 -38.85 6.01
N GLN A 6 37.07 -38.80 5.22
CA GLN A 6 37.32 -37.70 4.28
C GLN A 6 36.21 -37.55 3.22
N LYS A 7 35.81 -38.66 2.58
CA LYS A 7 34.70 -38.63 1.62
C LYS A 7 33.39 -38.23 2.21
N PHE A 8 33.09 -38.63 3.46
CA PHE A 8 31.91 -38.22 4.17
C PHE A 8 31.94 -36.74 4.49
N THR A 9 33.07 -36.21 4.92
CA THR A 9 33.27 -34.79 5.21
C THR A 9 33.13 -33.92 3.94
N GLU A 10 33.70 -34.38 2.82
CA GLU A 10 33.55 -33.72 1.52
C GLU A 10 32.08 -33.69 1.06
N TRP A 11 31.42 -34.84 1.09
CA TRP A 11 29.99 -34.92 0.76
C TRP A 11 29.10 -34.02 1.65
N LEU A 12 29.37 -34.00 2.96
CA LEU A 12 28.65 -33.16 3.91
C LEU A 12 28.90 -31.68 3.62
N LYS A 13 30.13 -31.31 3.27
CA LYS A 13 30.52 -29.97 2.89
C LYS A 13 29.77 -29.50 1.64
N GLU A 14 29.73 -30.31 0.59
CA GLU A 14 28.97 -30.03 -0.62
C GLU A 14 27.48 -29.86 -0.35
N LEU A 15 26.89 -30.72 0.47
CA LEU A 15 25.47 -30.64 0.87
C LEU A 15 25.17 -29.35 1.61
N LEU A 16 26.01 -28.94 2.56
CA LEU A 16 25.84 -27.70 3.32
C LEU A 16 26.01 -26.47 2.45
N ILE A 17 27.00 -26.44 1.59
CA ILE A 17 27.23 -25.34 0.63
C ILE A 17 26.02 -25.19 -0.31
N SER A 18 25.56 -26.29 -0.91
CA SER A 18 24.35 -26.28 -1.75
C SER A 18 23.14 -25.76 -0.99
N GLY A 19 22.90 -26.24 0.23
CA GLY A 19 21.78 -25.78 1.06
C GLY A 19 21.86 -24.30 1.44
N ILE A 20 23.06 -23.77 1.75
CA ILE A 20 23.27 -22.35 2.01
C ILE A 20 23.01 -21.53 0.74
N MET A 21 23.57 -21.96 -0.40
CA MET A 21 23.40 -21.27 -1.67
C MET A 21 21.96 -21.26 -2.13
N ASP A 22 21.22 -22.35 -1.96
CA ASP A 22 19.78 -22.41 -2.26
C ASP A 22 18.99 -21.43 -1.39
N ASN A 23 19.29 -21.37 -0.08
CA ASN A 23 18.66 -20.42 0.82
C ASN A 23 19.01 -18.97 0.48
N VAL A 24 20.26 -18.67 0.15
CA VAL A 24 20.72 -17.32 -0.23
C VAL A 24 20.12 -16.89 -1.57
N ASN A 25 20.15 -17.76 -2.59
CA ASN A 25 19.49 -17.50 -3.87
C ASN A 25 18.00 -17.28 -3.68
N GLY A 26 17.34 -18.14 -2.88
CA GLY A 26 15.94 -17.98 -2.52
C GLY A 26 15.63 -16.67 -1.79
N LEU A 27 16.55 -16.13 -0.97
CA LEU A 27 16.40 -14.82 -0.35
C LEU A 27 16.37 -13.70 -1.39
N PHE A 28 17.31 -13.67 -2.31
CA PHE A 28 17.43 -12.62 -3.32
C PHE A 28 16.31 -12.70 -4.36
N ASP A 29 15.92 -13.88 -4.80
CA ASP A 29 14.77 -14.09 -5.68
C ASP A 29 13.48 -13.64 -5.02
N ASN A 30 13.32 -13.94 -3.73
CA ASN A 30 12.21 -13.45 -2.92
C ASN A 30 12.20 -11.92 -2.82
N VAL A 31 13.34 -11.25 -2.67
CA VAL A 31 13.43 -9.79 -2.62
C VAL A 31 12.95 -9.18 -3.94
N ASN A 32 13.49 -9.64 -5.08
CA ASN A 32 13.13 -9.16 -6.41
C ASN A 32 11.63 -9.37 -6.71
N SER A 33 11.13 -10.58 -6.45
CA SER A 33 9.72 -10.90 -6.66
C SER A 33 8.78 -10.10 -5.77
N ARG A 34 9.20 -9.72 -4.55
CA ARG A 34 8.43 -8.87 -3.64
C ARG A 34 8.38 -7.42 -4.10
N VAL A 35 9.52 -6.85 -4.48
CA VAL A 35 9.57 -5.49 -5.02
C VAL A 35 8.61 -5.37 -6.20
N ALA A 36 8.70 -6.29 -7.16
CA ALA A 36 7.79 -6.33 -8.30
C ALA A 36 6.33 -6.61 -7.91
N GLY A 37 6.11 -7.56 -6.99
CA GLY A 37 4.77 -7.93 -6.51
C GLY A 37 4.06 -6.81 -5.76
N ILE A 38 4.76 -6.11 -4.86
CA ILE A 38 4.22 -4.95 -4.14
C ILE A 38 3.89 -3.83 -5.13
N ALA A 39 4.81 -3.52 -6.04
CA ALA A 39 4.60 -2.51 -7.07
C ALA A 39 3.37 -2.83 -7.93
N GLY A 40 3.20 -4.07 -8.37
CA GLY A 40 2.04 -4.52 -9.14
C GLY A 40 0.73 -4.46 -8.36
N GLN A 41 0.71 -4.87 -7.09
CA GLN A 41 -0.50 -4.84 -6.25
C GLN A 41 -0.90 -3.43 -5.86
N VAL A 42 0.07 -2.60 -5.48
CA VAL A 42 -0.15 -1.20 -5.10
C VAL A 42 -0.48 -0.37 -6.33
N GLY A 43 0.09 -0.77 -7.49
CA GLY A 43 -0.14 -0.23 -8.81
C GLY A 43 -1.48 -0.63 -9.46
N ALA A 44 -2.28 -1.54 -8.90
CA ALA A 44 -3.57 -1.92 -9.44
C ALA A 44 -4.68 -0.92 -9.09
N THR A 45 -5.54 -0.58 -10.05
CA THR A 45 -6.77 0.16 -9.78
C THR A 45 -7.76 -0.71 -8.98
N PRO A 46 -8.70 -0.13 -8.21
CA PRO A 46 -9.72 -0.94 -7.52
C PRO A 46 -10.47 -1.87 -8.48
N GLN A 47 -10.82 -1.41 -9.68
CA GLN A 47 -11.49 -2.24 -10.69
C GLN A 47 -10.58 -3.36 -11.22
N GLY A 48 -9.29 -3.06 -11.47
CA GLY A 48 -8.30 -4.01 -11.99
C GLY A 48 -7.86 -5.06 -10.96
N TRP A 49 -7.91 -4.73 -9.66
CA TRP A 49 -7.51 -5.64 -8.59
C TRP A 49 -8.48 -6.84 -8.47
N ASN A 50 -9.79 -6.57 -8.41
CA ASN A 50 -10.82 -7.62 -8.41
C ASN A 50 -12.16 -7.08 -8.92
N SER A 51 -12.51 -7.41 -10.15
CA SER A 51 -13.73 -6.93 -10.81
C SER A 51 -15.02 -7.42 -10.12
N GLY A 52 -15.01 -8.60 -9.51
CA GLY A 52 -16.15 -9.15 -8.78
C GLY A 52 -16.43 -8.37 -7.50
N VAL A 53 -15.40 -8.12 -6.68
CA VAL A 53 -15.52 -7.30 -5.47
C VAL A 53 -15.94 -5.88 -5.84
N TYR A 54 -15.29 -5.29 -6.86
CA TYR A 54 -15.64 -3.96 -7.36
C TYR A 54 -17.12 -3.85 -7.75
N GLY A 55 -17.64 -4.80 -8.54
CA GLY A 55 -19.05 -4.81 -8.95
C GLY A 55 -20.03 -4.95 -7.78
N MET A 56 -19.70 -5.83 -6.82
CA MET A 56 -20.49 -6.02 -5.60
C MET A 56 -20.56 -4.74 -4.76
N ILE A 57 -19.41 -4.11 -4.49
CA ILE A 57 -19.34 -2.89 -3.67
C ILE A 57 -20.01 -1.71 -4.35
N ARG A 58 -19.88 -1.60 -5.69
CA ARG A 58 -20.61 -0.59 -6.47
C ARG A 58 -22.11 -0.77 -6.33
N THR A 59 -22.61 -2.00 -6.51
CA THR A 59 -24.03 -2.30 -6.37
C THR A 59 -24.54 -1.98 -4.96
N LEU A 60 -23.74 -2.27 -3.93
CA LEU A 60 -24.06 -1.92 -2.54
C LEU A 60 -24.14 -0.40 -2.36
N SER A 61 -23.17 0.33 -2.88
CA SER A 61 -23.14 1.80 -2.81
C SER A 61 -24.33 2.43 -3.53
N ASP A 62 -24.63 1.98 -4.76
CA ASP A 62 -25.67 2.56 -5.58
C ASP A 62 -27.08 2.21 -5.08
N ASN A 63 -27.32 0.98 -4.63
CA ASN A 63 -28.66 0.52 -4.28
C ASN A 63 -29.04 0.69 -2.81
N VAL A 64 -28.05 0.74 -1.91
CA VAL A 64 -28.31 0.83 -0.46
C VAL A 64 -27.87 2.19 0.10
N ILE A 65 -26.66 2.61 -0.19
CA ILE A 65 -26.09 3.81 0.44
C ILE A 65 -26.55 5.10 -0.24
N LEU A 66 -26.65 5.11 -1.55
CA LEU A 66 -27.08 6.29 -2.31
C LEU A 66 -28.50 6.78 -1.94
N PRO A 67 -29.53 5.90 -1.76
CA PRO A 67 -30.82 6.31 -1.26
C PRO A 67 -30.77 6.95 0.14
N ILE A 68 -29.95 6.40 1.05
CA ILE A 68 -29.72 6.97 2.38
C ILE A 68 -29.08 8.35 2.27
N ALA A 69 -28.07 8.48 1.40
CA ALA A 69 -27.43 9.76 1.13
C ALA A 69 -28.41 10.80 0.56
N GLY A 70 -29.39 10.37 -0.23
CA GLY A 70 -30.49 11.22 -0.72
C GLY A 70 -31.35 11.81 0.43
N VAL A 71 -31.68 10.97 1.42
CA VAL A 71 -32.40 11.44 2.64
C VAL A 71 -31.54 12.43 3.42
N VAL A 72 -30.26 12.10 3.64
CA VAL A 72 -29.30 13.00 4.32
C VAL A 72 -29.18 14.32 3.57
N LEU A 73 -29.04 14.29 2.24
CA LEU A 73 -28.94 15.48 1.40
C LEU A 73 -30.22 16.35 1.53
N THR A 74 -31.39 15.74 1.50
CA THR A 74 -32.67 16.46 1.68
C THR A 74 -32.70 17.18 3.00
N PHE A 75 -32.33 16.49 4.10
CA PHE A 75 -32.27 17.09 5.43
C PHE A 75 -31.26 18.24 5.49
N VAL A 76 -30.06 18.02 4.99
CA VAL A 76 -28.96 19.01 4.95
C VAL A 76 -29.36 20.25 4.15
N MET A 77 -30.01 20.08 3.00
CA MET A 77 -30.45 21.21 2.16
C MET A 77 -31.63 21.96 2.75
N THR A 78 -32.51 21.29 3.50
CA THR A 78 -33.58 21.92 4.24
C THR A 78 -33.04 22.80 5.39
N LEU A 79 -32.06 22.29 6.14
CA LEU A 79 -31.38 23.08 7.18
C LEU A 79 -30.66 24.29 6.56
N GLU A 80 -29.99 24.12 5.44
CA GLU A 80 -29.34 25.22 4.72
C GLU A 80 -30.35 26.31 4.32
N LEU A 81 -31.53 25.92 3.84
CA LEU A 81 -32.61 26.87 3.52
C LEU A 81 -33.08 27.63 4.75
N ILE A 82 -33.31 26.94 5.87
CA ILE A 82 -33.71 27.55 7.14
C ILE A 82 -32.66 28.56 7.60
N GLN A 83 -31.39 28.19 7.60
CA GLN A 83 -30.27 29.06 7.96
C GLN A 83 -30.22 30.30 7.09
N LEU A 84 -30.38 30.12 5.77
CA LEU A 84 -30.34 31.19 4.79
C LEU A 84 -31.46 32.22 4.98
N ILE A 85 -32.65 31.77 5.47
CA ILE A 85 -33.78 32.62 5.78
C ILE A 85 -33.60 33.33 7.14
N THR A 86 -33.01 32.62 8.14
CA THR A 86 -32.85 33.14 9.51
C THR A 86 -31.65 34.07 9.68
N GLU A 87 -30.56 33.89 8.94
CA GLU A 87 -29.37 34.76 9.01
C GLU A 87 -29.66 36.21 8.59
N LYS A 88 -30.65 36.45 7.72
CA LYS A 88 -31.13 37.77 7.39
C LYS A 88 -32.30 38.15 8.29
N ASN A 89 -32.01 38.71 9.41
CA ASN A 89 -32.85 39.11 10.55
C ASN A 89 -34.11 39.95 10.22
N ASN A 90 -34.47 40.12 8.94
CA ASN A 90 -35.67 40.78 8.46
C ASN A 90 -36.35 39.93 7.38
N MET A 91 -37.41 39.22 7.72
CA MET A 91 -38.28 38.51 6.76
C MET A 91 -38.84 39.43 5.63
N HIS A 92 -38.61 40.74 5.70
CA HIS A 92 -39.06 41.73 4.71
C HIS A 92 -38.14 41.83 3.46
N ASP A 93 -36.89 41.36 3.55
CA ASP A 93 -35.89 41.49 2.44
C ASP A 93 -35.44 40.14 1.94
N VAL A 94 -36.34 39.18 1.74
CA VAL A 94 -36.01 37.89 1.11
C VAL A 94 -35.83 38.12 -0.40
N ASP A 95 -34.60 38.36 -0.80
CA ASP A 95 -34.24 38.57 -2.21
C ASP A 95 -34.41 37.28 -3.01
N THR A 96 -35.16 37.34 -4.12
CA THR A 96 -35.37 36.24 -5.06
C THR A 96 -34.04 35.58 -5.48
N TRP A 97 -32.94 36.37 -5.53
CA TRP A 97 -31.60 35.89 -5.84
C TRP A 97 -31.05 34.85 -4.84
N MET A 98 -31.49 34.89 -3.61
CA MET A 98 -31.12 33.91 -2.58
C MET A 98 -31.67 32.52 -2.91
N PHE A 99 -32.94 32.44 -3.33
CA PHE A 99 -33.55 31.18 -3.75
C PHE A 99 -32.84 30.58 -4.98
N PHE A 100 -32.43 31.40 -5.94
CA PHE A 100 -31.67 30.94 -7.07
C PHE A 100 -30.32 30.36 -6.65
N LYS A 101 -29.59 30.98 -5.73
CA LYS A 101 -28.34 30.45 -5.19
C LYS A 101 -28.56 29.10 -4.50
N TRP A 102 -29.61 28.99 -3.69
CA TRP A 102 -29.94 27.73 -2.99
C TRP A 102 -30.32 26.62 -3.98
N ILE A 103 -31.16 26.92 -4.98
CA ILE A 103 -31.55 25.95 -6.02
C ILE A 103 -30.31 25.47 -6.79
N PHE A 104 -29.43 26.39 -7.20
CA PHE A 104 -28.20 26.04 -7.89
C PHE A 104 -27.28 25.17 -7.01
N LYS A 105 -27.12 25.53 -5.75
CA LYS A 105 -26.34 24.77 -4.77
C LYS A 105 -26.92 23.37 -4.58
N THR A 106 -28.24 23.25 -4.50
CA THR A 106 -28.94 21.96 -4.38
C THR A 106 -28.72 21.11 -5.64
N ALA A 107 -28.84 21.68 -6.82
CA ALA A 107 -28.59 20.98 -8.08
C ALA A 107 -27.15 20.45 -8.16
N CYS A 108 -26.16 21.29 -7.80
CA CYS A 108 -24.76 20.85 -7.73
C CYS A 108 -24.55 19.73 -6.70
N ALA A 109 -25.18 19.83 -5.54
CA ALA A 109 -25.07 18.81 -4.49
C ALA A 109 -25.68 17.47 -4.93
N VAL A 110 -26.83 17.48 -5.61
CA VAL A 110 -27.46 16.29 -6.20
C VAL A 110 -26.53 15.67 -7.23
N LEU A 111 -25.93 16.47 -8.13
CA LEU A 111 -24.98 15.97 -9.13
C LEU A 111 -23.74 15.35 -8.51
N ILE A 112 -23.19 15.92 -7.44
CA ILE A 112 -22.05 15.38 -6.72
C ILE A 112 -22.42 14.04 -6.07
N VAL A 113 -23.54 13.98 -5.36
CA VAL A 113 -23.96 12.77 -4.64
C VAL A 113 -24.28 11.63 -5.60
N THR A 114 -24.99 11.90 -6.69
CA THR A 114 -25.35 10.87 -7.70
C THR A 114 -24.14 10.38 -8.48
N ASN A 115 -23.09 11.19 -8.63
CA ASN A 115 -21.83 10.81 -9.32
C ASN A 115 -20.68 10.48 -8.34
N THR A 116 -20.97 10.28 -7.06
CA THR A 116 -19.95 10.05 -6.04
C THR A 116 -19.03 8.89 -6.39
N TRP A 117 -19.57 7.78 -6.90
CA TRP A 117 -18.76 6.63 -7.31
C TRP A 117 -17.70 6.99 -8.34
N ASN A 118 -18.09 7.71 -9.40
CA ASN A 118 -17.17 8.11 -10.46
C ASN A 118 -16.12 9.11 -9.95
N ILE A 119 -16.51 10.04 -9.06
CA ILE A 119 -15.60 11.02 -8.46
C ILE A 119 -14.54 10.29 -7.61
N VAL A 120 -14.96 9.38 -6.75
CA VAL A 120 -14.06 8.62 -5.89
C VAL A 120 -13.12 7.72 -6.68
N MET A 121 -13.63 7.02 -7.69
CA MET A 121 -12.79 6.22 -8.59
C MET A 121 -11.80 7.08 -9.35
N GLY A 122 -12.19 8.25 -9.85
CA GLY A 122 -11.28 9.19 -10.51
C GLY A 122 -10.14 9.65 -9.60
N VAL A 123 -10.37 9.83 -8.30
CA VAL A 123 -9.30 10.15 -7.33
C VAL A 123 -8.32 8.98 -7.21
N PHE A 124 -8.81 7.73 -7.14
CA PHE A 124 -7.94 6.56 -7.08
C PHE A 124 -7.18 6.33 -8.38
N GLU A 125 -7.81 6.53 -9.54
CA GLU A 125 -7.15 6.43 -10.84
C GLU A 125 -6.02 7.47 -11.00
N ALA A 126 -6.26 8.72 -10.57
CA ALA A 126 -5.24 9.76 -10.56
C ALA A 126 -4.08 9.40 -9.62
N ALA A 127 -4.36 8.96 -8.39
CA ALA A 127 -3.34 8.50 -7.45
C ALA A 127 -2.54 7.30 -8.02
N GLN A 128 -3.24 6.39 -8.71
CA GLN A 128 -2.65 5.22 -9.36
C GLN A 128 -1.69 5.60 -10.50
N SER A 129 -2.04 6.59 -11.30
CA SER A 129 -1.15 7.11 -12.35
C SER A 129 0.17 7.61 -11.76
N VAL A 130 0.14 8.28 -10.61
CA VAL A 130 1.34 8.72 -9.87
C VAL A 130 2.15 7.53 -9.38
N VAL A 131 1.49 6.51 -8.81
CA VAL A 131 2.12 5.27 -8.33
C VAL A 131 2.83 4.54 -9.47
N ASN A 132 2.15 4.37 -10.61
CA ASN A 132 2.71 3.66 -11.77
C ASN A 132 3.89 4.42 -12.38
N SER A 133 3.81 5.75 -12.45
CA SER A 133 4.92 6.59 -12.93
C SER A 133 6.15 6.46 -12.01
N ALA A 134 5.94 6.48 -10.68
CA ALA A 134 7.01 6.28 -9.71
C ALA A 134 7.60 4.86 -9.80
N SER A 135 6.77 3.83 -9.92
CA SER A 135 7.20 2.44 -10.07
C SER A 135 8.07 2.24 -11.32
N GLY A 136 7.72 2.88 -12.44
CA GLY A 136 8.49 2.80 -13.68
C GLY A 136 9.91 3.35 -13.53
N ILE A 137 10.09 4.46 -12.79
CA ILE A 137 11.41 5.04 -12.51
C ILE A 137 12.22 4.10 -11.61
N ILE A 138 11.60 3.54 -10.58
CA ILE A 138 12.25 2.70 -9.58
C ILE A 138 12.70 1.36 -10.19
N ILE A 139 11.85 0.69 -10.96
CA ILE A 139 12.16 -0.61 -11.55
C ILE A 139 13.29 -0.51 -12.57
N SER A 140 13.39 0.60 -13.33
CA SER A 140 14.49 0.80 -14.28
C SER A 140 15.85 0.95 -13.60
N ASP A 141 15.90 1.55 -12.41
CA ASP A 141 17.14 1.82 -11.68
C ASP A 141 17.54 0.70 -10.70
N THR A 142 16.60 -0.19 -10.35
CA THR A 142 16.79 -1.21 -9.31
C THR A 142 16.82 -2.66 -9.82
N SER A 143 17.03 -2.88 -11.12
CA SER A 143 17.25 -4.25 -11.62
C SER A 143 18.54 -4.82 -11.02
N LEU A 144 18.37 -5.62 -9.96
CA LEU A 144 19.45 -6.21 -9.20
C LEU A 144 20.14 -7.31 -10.03
N THR A 145 21.35 -7.06 -10.48
CA THR A 145 22.24 -8.08 -11.06
C THR A 145 23.05 -8.75 -9.95
N PHE A 146 22.43 -9.69 -9.23
CA PHE A 146 23.08 -10.42 -8.14
C PHE A 146 24.09 -11.47 -8.61
N ASN A 147 24.06 -11.87 -9.89
CA ASN A 147 24.81 -13.00 -10.41
C ASN A 147 26.34 -12.88 -10.22
N GLU A 148 26.91 -11.69 -10.29
CA GLU A 148 28.36 -11.48 -10.09
C GLU A 148 28.80 -11.66 -8.64
N HIS A 149 27.92 -11.37 -7.69
CA HIS A 149 28.20 -11.43 -6.27
C HIS A 149 27.97 -12.82 -5.67
N ILE A 150 27.04 -13.59 -6.22
CA ILE A 150 26.75 -14.98 -5.81
C ILE A 150 27.99 -15.87 -6.03
N ALA A 151 28.72 -15.72 -7.14
CA ALA A 151 29.95 -16.46 -7.41
C ALA A 151 31.03 -16.20 -6.33
N GLY A 152 31.10 -14.99 -5.78
CA GLY A 152 32.01 -14.67 -4.70
C GLY A 152 31.64 -15.36 -3.36
N PHE A 153 30.35 -15.54 -3.08
CA PHE A 153 29.89 -16.27 -1.89
C PHE A 153 30.21 -17.76 -1.96
N GLU A 154 30.01 -18.40 -3.11
CA GLU A 154 30.33 -19.82 -3.29
C GLU A 154 31.82 -20.10 -3.08
N ALA A 155 32.70 -19.23 -3.58
CA ALA A 155 34.15 -19.35 -3.37
C ALA A 155 34.50 -19.17 -1.87
N ALA A 156 33.90 -18.21 -1.18
CA ALA A 156 34.13 -17.98 0.25
C ALA A 156 33.63 -19.16 1.12
N LEU A 157 32.54 -19.81 0.75
CA LEU A 157 32.00 -20.99 1.44
C LEU A 157 32.89 -22.20 1.26
N ALA A 158 33.54 -22.37 0.07
CA ALA A 158 34.39 -23.48 -0.22
C ALA A 158 35.64 -23.56 0.69
N ASP A 159 36.12 -22.41 1.19
CA ASP A 159 37.30 -22.33 2.07
C ASP A 159 36.94 -22.53 3.57
N MET A 160 35.64 -22.61 3.94
CA MET A 160 35.22 -22.76 5.32
C MET A 160 35.28 -24.19 5.85
N GLU A 161 35.46 -24.33 7.18
CA GLU A 161 35.35 -25.61 7.87
C GLU A 161 33.92 -26.09 7.99
N VAL A 162 33.68 -27.41 8.05
CA VAL A 162 32.35 -28.03 8.09
C VAL A 162 31.50 -27.51 9.28
N TRP A 163 32.11 -27.32 10.43
CA TRP A 163 31.40 -26.80 11.61
C TRP A 163 30.91 -25.35 11.45
N SER A 164 31.70 -24.52 10.78
CA SER A 164 31.33 -23.14 10.44
C SER A 164 30.22 -23.11 9.39
N LEU A 165 30.27 -24.02 8.39
CA LEU A 165 29.22 -24.19 7.39
C LEU A 165 27.90 -24.68 8.00
N LEU A 166 27.94 -25.56 9.00
CA LEU A 166 26.74 -26.04 9.70
C LEU A 166 26.08 -24.89 10.49
N GLY A 167 26.89 -24.05 11.17
CA GLY A 167 26.41 -22.84 11.81
C GLY A 167 25.73 -21.89 10.82
N LEU A 168 26.38 -21.60 9.70
CA LEU A 168 25.86 -20.72 8.64
C LEU A 168 24.62 -21.28 7.96
N TRP A 169 24.55 -22.61 7.77
CA TRP A 169 23.35 -23.26 7.26
C TRP A 169 22.15 -23.09 8.20
N LEU A 170 22.34 -23.26 9.50
CA LEU A 170 21.29 -23.00 10.49
C LEU A 170 20.83 -21.55 10.48
N GLU A 171 21.77 -20.59 10.42
CA GLU A 171 21.46 -19.17 10.27
C GLU A 171 20.62 -18.90 9.01
N SER A 172 21.02 -19.46 7.87
CA SER A 172 20.32 -19.27 6.60
C SER A 172 18.87 -19.83 6.64
N VAL A 173 18.65 -20.96 7.31
CA VAL A 173 17.31 -21.55 7.51
C VAL A 173 16.44 -20.65 8.38
N VAL A 174 16.98 -20.13 9.50
CA VAL A 174 16.25 -19.20 10.38
C VAL A 174 15.83 -17.94 9.66
N VAL A 175 16.76 -17.37 8.86
CA VAL A 175 16.48 -16.17 8.08
C VAL A 175 15.45 -16.45 6.98
N HIS A 176 15.57 -17.58 6.28
CA HIS A 176 14.59 -17.99 5.27
C HIS A 176 13.18 -18.12 5.86
N LEU A 177 13.04 -18.75 7.02
CA LEU A 177 11.76 -18.87 7.74
C LEU A 177 11.21 -17.51 8.16
N SER A 178 12.07 -16.63 8.66
CA SER A 178 11.70 -15.25 9.03
C SER A 178 11.22 -14.46 7.82
N MET A 179 11.88 -14.61 6.68
CA MET A 179 11.49 -13.98 5.41
C MET A 179 10.13 -14.46 4.92
N TRP A 180 9.80 -15.74 5.13
CA TRP A 180 8.46 -16.25 4.82
C TRP A 180 7.37 -15.57 5.69
N ALA A 181 7.60 -15.44 6.99
CA ALA A 181 6.68 -14.73 7.89
C ALA A 181 6.50 -13.26 7.49
N LEU A 182 7.59 -12.57 7.13
CA LEU A 182 7.55 -11.18 6.67
C LEU A 182 6.79 -11.02 5.35
N THR A 183 6.79 -12.03 4.47
CA THR A 183 5.97 -12.05 3.25
C THR A 183 4.48 -11.97 3.58
N ILE A 184 4.04 -12.71 4.58
CA ILE A 184 2.65 -12.69 5.05
C ILE A 184 2.30 -11.29 5.56
N CYS A 185 3.18 -10.64 6.31
CA CYS A 185 2.95 -9.28 6.79
C CYS A 185 2.78 -8.28 5.63
N ILE A 186 3.63 -8.34 4.62
CA ILE A 186 3.54 -7.48 3.43
C ILE A 186 2.23 -7.73 2.67
N PHE A 187 1.87 -9.01 2.50
CA PHE A 187 0.59 -9.39 1.89
C PHE A 187 -0.59 -8.75 2.64
N ILE A 188 -0.63 -8.86 3.97
CA ILE A 188 -1.70 -8.28 4.80
C ILE A 188 -1.78 -6.76 4.61
N ILE A 189 -0.64 -6.06 4.51
CA ILE A 189 -0.63 -4.59 4.32
C ILE A 189 -1.21 -4.22 2.95
N CYS A 190 -0.78 -4.87 1.88
CA CYS A 190 -1.22 -4.55 0.53
C CYS A 190 -2.70 -4.88 0.31
N TYR A 191 -3.14 -6.07 0.74
CA TYR A 191 -4.54 -6.48 0.63
C TYR A 191 -5.44 -5.71 1.59
N GLY A 192 -4.98 -5.45 2.81
CA GLY A 192 -5.69 -4.64 3.80
C GLY A 192 -5.99 -3.23 3.29
N ARG A 193 -5.02 -2.60 2.62
CA ARG A 193 -5.24 -1.31 1.95
C ARG A 193 -6.36 -1.37 0.91
N MET A 194 -6.41 -2.40 0.07
CA MET A 194 -7.46 -2.53 -0.95
C MET A 194 -8.84 -2.73 -0.32
N ILE A 195 -8.93 -3.53 0.75
CA ILE A 195 -10.15 -3.69 1.52
C ILE A 195 -10.60 -2.36 2.14
N GLU A 196 -9.67 -1.59 2.72
CA GLU A 196 -9.94 -0.27 3.28
C GLU A 196 -10.49 0.69 2.21
N ILE A 197 -9.90 0.70 0.99
CA ILE A 197 -10.38 1.47 -0.15
C ILE A 197 -11.83 1.12 -0.46
N TYR A 198 -12.16 -0.16 -0.57
CA TYR A 198 -13.54 -0.58 -0.87
C TYR A 198 -14.52 -0.23 0.25
N CYS A 199 -14.13 -0.40 1.53
CA CYS A 199 -14.97 -0.02 2.66
C CYS A 199 -15.28 1.48 2.66
N VAL A 200 -14.25 2.31 2.49
CA VAL A 200 -14.40 3.77 2.47
C VAL A 200 -15.22 4.22 1.25
N THR A 201 -14.99 3.61 0.10
CA THR A 201 -15.73 3.94 -1.13
C THR A 201 -17.20 3.55 -1.04
N SER A 202 -17.52 2.42 -0.40
CA SER A 202 -18.90 1.93 -0.30
C SER A 202 -19.85 2.94 0.36
N ILE A 203 -19.38 3.69 1.37
CA ILE A 203 -20.16 4.67 2.13
C ILE A 203 -20.03 6.11 1.63
N ALA A 204 -19.25 6.33 0.57
CA ALA A 204 -18.91 7.64 0.03
C ALA A 204 -20.09 8.62 -0.19
N PRO A 205 -21.27 8.19 -0.68
CA PRO A 205 -22.38 9.10 -0.92
C PRO A 205 -22.85 9.86 0.32
N ILE A 206 -22.76 9.25 1.53
CA ILE A 206 -23.24 9.88 2.77
C ILE A 206 -22.39 11.11 3.16
N PRO A 207 -21.06 11.01 3.35
CA PRO A 207 -20.25 12.20 3.65
C PRO A 207 -20.24 13.22 2.51
N MET A 208 -20.37 12.79 1.25
CA MET A 208 -20.47 13.73 0.13
C MET A 208 -21.77 14.54 0.17
N ALA A 209 -22.88 13.95 0.64
CA ALA A 209 -24.14 14.67 0.83
C ALA A 209 -24.04 15.78 1.88
N THR A 210 -23.20 15.64 2.90
CA THR A 210 -23.03 16.66 3.95
C THR A 210 -22.23 17.87 3.49
N MET A 211 -21.44 17.77 2.40
CA MET A 211 -20.62 18.88 1.90
C MET A 211 -21.44 20.12 1.49
N ALA A 212 -22.70 19.93 1.22
CA ALA A 212 -23.58 21.00 0.76
C ALA A 212 -23.92 22.03 1.86
N ASN A 213 -23.76 21.72 3.14
CA ASN A 213 -24.06 22.62 4.26
C ASN A 213 -22.75 23.10 4.92
N ARG A 214 -22.77 24.35 5.42
CA ARG A 214 -21.61 24.98 6.03
C ARG A 214 -21.20 24.33 7.36
N GLU A 215 -22.17 23.93 8.17
CA GLU A 215 -21.91 23.31 9.49
C GLU A 215 -21.54 21.83 9.39
N TRP A 216 -22.24 21.09 8.53
CA TRP A 216 -22.05 19.65 8.35
C TRP A 216 -20.99 19.32 7.30
N GLY A 217 -20.58 20.28 6.47
CA GLY A 217 -19.63 20.10 5.38
C GLY A 217 -18.25 19.63 5.81
N GLN A 218 -17.90 19.81 7.08
CA GLN A 218 -16.62 19.35 7.63
C GLN A 218 -16.49 17.81 7.56
N MET A 219 -17.61 17.07 7.72
CA MET A 219 -17.62 15.61 7.56
C MET A 219 -17.21 15.21 6.15
N GLY A 220 -17.81 15.81 5.12
CA GLY A 220 -17.47 15.54 3.73
C GLY A 220 -16.04 15.97 3.37
N GLN A 221 -15.57 17.11 3.89
CA GLN A 221 -14.19 17.55 3.69
C GLN A 221 -13.17 16.58 4.31
N ASN A 222 -13.41 16.13 5.55
CA ASN A 222 -12.55 15.14 6.20
C ASN A 222 -12.57 13.81 5.45
N TYR A 223 -13.72 13.41 4.92
CA TYR A 223 -13.82 12.23 4.06
C TYR A 223 -12.95 12.37 2.80
N LEU A 224 -12.99 13.49 2.09
CA LEU A 224 -12.15 13.72 0.92
C LEU A 224 -10.65 13.71 1.27
N ARG A 225 -10.26 14.29 2.41
CA ARG A 225 -8.88 14.22 2.91
C ARG A 225 -8.46 12.78 3.18
N SER A 226 -9.33 11.98 3.80
CA SER A 226 -9.08 10.55 4.05
C SER A 226 -8.96 9.76 2.76
N LEU A 227 -9.79 10.08 1.76
CA LEU A 227 -9.73 9.47 0.44
C LEU A 227 -8.41 9.76 -0.28
N LEU A 228 -7.97 11.03 -0.26
CA LEU A 228 -6.68 11.43 -0.81
C LEU A 228 -5.53 10.74 -0.07
N ALA A 229 -5.59 10.67 1.26
CA ALA A 229 -4.59 9.98 2.07
C ALA A 229 -4.47 8.50 1.68
N LEU A 230 -5.59 7.78 1.51
CA LEU A 230 -5.63 6.39 1.04
C LEU A 230 -5.08 6.24 -0.39
N GLY A 231 -5.41 7.15 -1.29
CA GLY A 231 -4.87 7.15 -2.65
C GLY A 231 -3.35 7.30 -2.65
N PHE A 232 -2.83 8.31 -1.95
CA PHE A 232 -1.39 8.60 -1.89
C PHE A 232 -0.59 7.65 -0.98
N GLN A 233 -1.24 6.88 -0.11
CA GLN A 233 -0.56 5.81 0.64
C GLN A 233 0.17 4.85 -0.29
N GLY A 234 -0.39 4.55 -1.47
CA GLY A 234 0.26 3.74 -2.49
C GLY A 234 1.60 4.29 -2.94
N PHE A 235 1.68 5.60 -3.16
CA PHE A 235 2.94 6.27 -3.49
C PHE A 235 3.98 6.13 -2.36
N LEU A 236 3.58 6.31 -1.10
CA LEU A 236 4.48 6.14 0.04
C LEU A 236 5.00 4.69 0.16
N ILE A 237 4.15 3.71 -0.12
CA ILE A 237 4.55 2.29 -0.17
C ILE A 237 5.64 2.09 -1.23
N ILE A 238 5.46 2.62 -2.43
CA ILE A 238 6.47 2.50 -3.51
C ILE A 238 7.77 3.19 -3.14
N VAL A 239 7.74 4.35 -2.51
CA VAL A 239 8.95 5.02 -2.00
C VAL A 239 9.68 4.17 -0.96
N CYS A 240 8.96 3.56 -0.01
CA CYS A 240 9.56 2.65 0.97
C CYS A 240 10.21 1.42 0.29
N VAL A 241 9.56 0.85 -0.71
CA VAL A 241 10.08 -0.28 -1.48
C VAL A 241 11.32 0.10 -2.28
N ALA A 242 11.35 1.32 -2.85
CA ALA A 242 12.52 1.84 -3.56
C ALA A 242 13.73 1.99 -2.63
N ILE A 243 13.52 2.60 -1.46
CA ILE A 243 14.59 2.73 -0.44
C ILE A 243 15.10 1.36 -0.04
N TYR A 244 14.19 0.41 0.21
CA TYR A 244 14.56 -0.96 0.54
C TYR A 244 15.40 -1.62 -0.55
N ALA A 245 15.00 -1.50 -1.82
CA ALA A 245 15.74 -2.06 -2.94
C ALA A 245 17.18 -1.51 -3.03
N VAL A 246 17.37 -0.20 -2.85
CA VAL A 246 18.69 0.43 -2.81
C VAL A 246 19.51 -0.05 -1.61
N LEU A 247 18.90 -0.19 -0.43
CA LEU A 247 19.59 -0.70 0.76
C LEU A 247 20.09 -2.14 0.54
N ILE A 248 19.27 -2.99 -0.08
CA ILE A 248 19.66 -4.38 -0.40
C ILE A 248 20.82 -4.42 -1.40
N GLN A 249 20.84 -3.54 -2.41
CA GLN A 249 21.97 -3.47 -3.36
C GLN A 249 23.32 -3.23 -2.66
N ASN A 250 23.32 -2.43 -1.60
CA ASN A 250 24.56 -2.09 -0.87
C ASN A 250 25.07 -3.24 0.00
N ILE A 251 24.25 -4.24 0.37
CA ILE A 251 24.67 -5.40 1.18
C ILE A 251 25.67 -6.27 0.46
N VAL A 252 25.54 -6.39 -0.85
CA VAL A 252 26.34 -7.31 -1.69
C VAL A 252 27.83 -6.95 -1.67
N VAL A 253 28.21 -5.81 -1.16
CA VAL A 253 29.62 -5.35 -1.04
C VAL A 253 30.28 -5.82 0.26
N GLU A 254 29.53 -6.43 1.19
CA GLU A 254 30.07 -6.83 2.50
C GLU A 254 30.86 -8.15 2.44
N SER A 255 31.91 -8.23 3.24
CA SER A 255 32.96 -9.26 3.19
C SER A 255 32.59 -10.60 3.84
N SER A 256 31.40 -10.76 4.46
CA SER A 256 30.97 -12.01 5.10
C SER A 256 29.54 -12.40 4.76
N VAL A 257 29.35 -13.67 4.38
CA VAL A 257 28.04 -14.22 4.01
C VAL A 257 27.03 -14.14 5.16
N SER A 258 27.47 -14.41 6.40
CA SER A 258 26.60 -14.31 7.60
C SER A 258 26.09 -12.88 7.79
N ALA A 259 26.97 -11.88 7.74
CA ALA A 259 26.60 -10.48 7.88
C ALA A 259 25.61 -10.05 6.79
N ALA A 260 25.81 -10.45 5.54
CA ALA A 260 24.93 -10.14 4.43
C ALA A 260 23.52 -10.71 4.63
N ILE A 261 23.40 -11.97 5.07
CA ILE A 261 22.12 -12.65 5.35
C ILE A 261 21.35 -11.92 6.47
N TRP A 262 22.00 -11.62 7.60
CA TRP A 262 21.39 -10.93 8.73
C TRP A 262 20.99 -9.49 8.40
N THR A 263 21.80 -8.77 7.63
CA THR A 263 21.51 -7.41 7.19
C THR A 263 20.31 -7.39 6.23
N CYS A 264 20.22 -8.36 5.30
CA CYS A 264 19.06 -8.54 4.41
C CYS A 264 17.76 -8.75 5.23
N MET A 265 17.80 -9.63 6.23
CA MET A 265 16.67 -9.83 7.14
C MET A 265 16.32 -8.54 7.88
N GLY A 266 17.30 -7.83 8.43
CA GLY A 266 17.12 -6.57 9.14
C GLY A 266 16.42 -5.52 8.29
N TYR A 267 16.84 -5.33 7.03
CA TYR A 267 16.20 -4.39 6.10
C TYR A 267 14.78 -4.83 5.71
N THR A 268 14.53 -6.13 5.60
CA THR A 268 13.15 -6.62 5.32
C THR A 268 12.23 -6.39 6.52
N VAL A 269 12.72 -6.58 7.75
CA VAL A 269 11.98 -6.22 8.97
C VAL A 269 11.69 -4.72 8.99
N LEU A 270 12.69 -3.90 8.68
CA LEU A 270 12.53 -2.45 8.58
C LEU A 270 11.47 -2.07 7.54
N LEU A 271 11.48 -2.70 6.36
CA LEU A 271 10.46 -2.50 5.33
C LEU A 271 9.06 -2.81 5.88
N CYS A 272 8.85 -3.94 6.54
CA CYS A 272 7.55 -4.28 7.12
C CYS A 272 7.06 -3.21 8.09
N PHE A 273 7.90 -2.76 9.03
CA PHE A 273 7.55 -1.72 9.99
C PHE A 273 7.25 -0.37 9.32
N THR A 274 8.02 0.02 8.30
CA THR A 274 7.77 1.25 7.57
C THR A 274 6.47 1.18 6.78
N LEU A 275 6.16 0.05 6.14
CA LEU A 275 4.91 -0.17 5.42
C LEU A 275 3.70 -0.05 6.34
N PHE A 276 3.73 -0.60 7.56
CA PHE A 276 2.65 -0.41 8.55
C PHE A 276 2.41 1.06 8.89
N LYS A 277 3.47 1.87 8.92
CA LYS A 277 3.38 3.30 9.23
C LYS A 277 2.90 4.16 8.05
N THR A 278 2.89 3.65 6.81
CA THR A 278 2.51 4.45 5.63
C THR A 278 1.08 4.98 5.72
N SER A 279 0.14 4.22 6.27
CA SER A 279 -1.25 4.66 6.45
C SER A 279 -1.34 5.85 7.41
N SER A 280 -0.71 5.75 8.57
CA SER A 280 -0.68 6.84 9.55
C SER A 280 0.03 8.09 9.00
N LEU A 281 1.14 7.89 8.27
CA LEU A 281 1.87 8.98 7.65
C LEU A 281 1.04 9.68 6.58
N ALA A 282 0.37 8.93 5.71
CA ALA A 282 -0.51 9.49 4.70
C ALA A 282 -1.64 10.31 5.32
N ARG A 283 -2.33 9.77 6.34
CA ARG A 283 -3.39 10.50 7.06
C ARG A 283 -2.88 11.78 7.73
N SER A 284 -1.69 11.74 8.32
CA SER A 284 -1.06 12.92 8.93
C SER A 284 -0.77 14.02 7.90
N LEU A 285 -0.23 13.65 6.73
CA LEU A 285 0.09 14.59 5.66
C LEU A 285 -1.13 15.32 5.10
N PHE A 286 -2.27 14.62 5.01
CA PHE A 286 -3.53 15.20 4.49
C PHE A 286 -4.44 15.74 5.60
N HIS A 287 -3.98 15.78 6.87
CA HIS A 287 -4.79 16.19 8.02
C HIS A 287 -6.14 15.46 8.07
N ALA A 288 -6.13 14.18 7.75
CA ALA A 288 -7.27 13.29 7.78
C ALA A 288 -7.38 12.68 9.20
N HIS A 289 -8.34 13.18 9.98
CA HIS A 289 -8.63 12.74 11.35
C HIS A 289 -9.87 11.87 11.38
#